data_68f4027419ef8fa56391bfa2ad6bb4c1
#
_entry.id   68f4027419ef8fa56391bfa2ad6bb4c1
#
_cell.length_a   1.000
_cell.length_b   1.000
_cell.length_c   1.000
_cell.angle_alpha   90.00
_cell.angle_beta   90.00
_cell.angle_gamma   90.00
#
_symmetry.space_group_name_H-M   'P 1'
#
loop_
_entity.id
_entity.type
_entity.pdbx_description
1 polymer ?
#
loop_
_entity_poly.entity_id
_entity_poly.type
_entity_poly.pdbx_seq_one_letter_code
_entity_poly.pdbx_strand_id
1 'polypeptide(L)'
;MDKIPFWEETYRNRDINAFSAEPNGTILEFEHLLRKDAVILEAGCGEGQNVRYLAKKGYSDIDAFDLSEAGISKLHWICEREGLQINAFTDDLAKFQFAKSYDLVMTFATLCFVEKDKWKHFIEDAKEHTKPNGIHIIHTFTNTVPASPDIAPFAVGLADEGEIKDLYSDWEVLQFKSYVFDDEHPGVPKHQHAVNKLVVRKTGSYALHHNERRGLSIVVREY
;
A
#
# COMPACT_ATOMS: atom_id res chain seq x y z
N MET A 1 3.64 -17.07 -26.47
CA MET A 1 4.62 -16.20 -25.79
C MET A 1 3.86 -15.48 -24.70
N ASP A 2 4.22 -15.69 -23.47
CA ASP A 2 3.62 -14.98 -22.35
C ASP A 2 3.95 -13.49 -22.53
N LYS A 3 2.94 -12.65 -22.43
CA LYS A 3 3.15 -11.21 -22.53
C LYS A 3 3.97 -10.76 -21.33
N ILE A 4 5.04 -10.00 -21.59
CA ILE A 4 5.85 -9.39 -20.54
C ILE A 4 5.27 -7.98 -20.31
N PRO A 5 4.96 -7.60 -19.05
CA PRO A 5 4.50 -6.26 -18.75
C PRO A 5 5.54 -5.21 -19.14
N PHE A 6 5.09 -4.04 -19.60
CA PHE A 6 5.99 -2.97 -20.07
C PHE A 6 6.96 -2.49 -18.99
N TRP A 7 6.55 -2.52 -17.72
CA TRP A 7 7.41 -2.13 -16.60
C TRP A 7 8.61 -3.06 -16.42
N GLU A 8 8.51 -4.34 -16.77
CA GLU A 8 9.63 -5.28 -16.70
C GLU A 8 10.81 -4.88 -17.59
N GLU A 9 10.53 -4.42 -18.82
CA GLU A 9 11.57 -3.92 -19.73
C GLU A 9 12.17 -2.63 -19.18
N THR A 10 11.34 -1.76 -18.62
CA THR A 10 11.78 -0.49 -18.04
C THR A 10 12.62 -0.70 -16.80
N TYR A 11 12.27 -1.67 -15.94
CA TYR A 11 13.07 -2.00 -14.76
C TYR A 11 14.48 -2.49 -15.13
N ARG A 12 14.64 -3.20 -16.25
CA ARG A 12 15.97 -3.62 -16.75
C ARG A 12 16.83 -2.45 -17.24
N ASN A 13 16.22 -1.33 -17.58
CA ASN A 13 16.92 -0.13 -18.01
C ASN A 13 17.17 0.80 -16.81
N ARG A 14 18.46 1.03 -16.47
CA ARG A 14 18.87 1.85 -15.34
C ARG A 14 18.79 3.35 -15.59
N ASP A 15 18.65 3.76 -16.85
CA ASP A 15 18.69 5.17 -17.27
C ASP A 15 17.31 5.83 -17.29
N ILE A 16 16.23 5.06 -17.21
CA ILE A 16 14.85 5.56 -17.25
C ILE A 16 14.05 5.03 -16.04
N ASN A 17 13.09 5.79 -15.58
CA ASN A 17 12.15 5.32 -14.56
C ASN A 17 10.90 4.71 -15.22
N ALA A 18 10.38 3.63 -14.67
CA ALA A 18 9.16 2.98 -15.19
C ALA A 18 7.93 3.86 -15.06
N PHE A 19 7.87 4.63 -13.98
CA PHE A 19 6.75 5.50 -13.68
C PHE A 19 7.27 6.92 -13.39
N SER A 20 7.42 7.28 -12.14
CA SER A 20 7.90 8.60 -11.70
C SER A 20 9.13 8.46 -10.80
N ALA A 21 10.03 9.45 -10.87
CA ALA A 21 11.09 9.57 -9.87
C ALA A 21 10.56 10.12 -8.53
N GLU A 22 9.42 10.82 -8.57
CA GLU A 22 8.77 11.42 -7.41
C GLU A 22 7.87 10.41 -6.69
N PRO A 23 7.74 10.51 -5.36
CA PRO A 23 6.85 9.65 -4.60
C PRO A 23 5.38 9.93 -4.94
N ASN A 24 4.53 8.97 -4.63
CA ASN A 24 3.08 9.17 -4.79
C ASN A 24 2.59 10.32 -3.91
N GLY A 25 1.76 11.20 -4.46
CA GLY A 25 1.26 12.38 -3.77
C GLY A 25 0.53 12.09 -2.45
N THR A 26 -0.09 10.89 -2.33
CA THR A 26 -0.73 10.48 -1.08
C THR A 26 0.29 10.28 0.05
N ILE A 27 1.50 9.84 -0.24
CA ILE A 27 2.56 9.74 0.77
C ILE A 27 2.93 11.14 1.27
N LEU A 28 3.10 12.11 0.36
CA LEU A 28 3.40 13.50 0.72
C LEU A 28 2.29 14.11 1.59
N GLU A 29 1.04 13.76 1.33
CA GLU A 29 -0.11 14.24 2.08
C GLU A 29 -0.16 13.66 3.50
N PHE A 30 0.21 12.39 3.70
CA PHE A 30 0.01 11.66 4.95
C PHE A 30 1.29 11.31 5.72
N GLU A 31 2.50 11.56 5.20
CA GLU A 31 3.76 11.24 5.89
C GLU A 31 3.90 11.92 7.26
N HIS A 32 3.24 13.09 7.43
CA HIS A 32 3.26 13.84 8.68
C HIS A 32 2.61 13.10 9.86
N LEU A 33 1.83 12.05 9.59
CA LEU A 33 1.24 11.19 10.62
C LEU A 33 2.20 10.11 11.12
N LEU A 34 3.34 9.91 10.43
CA LEU A 34 4.31 8.88 10.77
C LEU A 34 5.35 9.41 11.76
N ARG A 35 5.65 8.62 12.76
CA ARG A 35 6.79 8.86 13.64
C ARG A 35 8.09 8.55 12.89
N LYS A 36 9.21 9.16 13.26
CA LYS A 36 10.50 8.93 12.60
C LYS A 36 11.06 7.51 12.77
N ASP A 37 10.64 6.80 13.80
CA ASP A 37 10.95 5.41 14.07
C ASP A 37 9.90 4.43 13.51
N ALA A 38 9.04 4.89 12.60
CA ALA A 38 8.01 4.06 11.98
C ALA A 38 8.62 2.89 11.21
N VAL A 39 8.02 1.72 11.39
CA VAL A 39 8.29 0.49 10.62
C VAL A 39 7.37 0.48 9.41
N ILE A 40 7.95 0.40 8.23
CA ILE A 40 7.26 0.63 6.95
C ILE A 40 7.33 -0.61 6.08
N LEU A 41 6.23 -0.95 5.41
CA LEU A 41 6.16 -1.95 4.36
C LEU A 41 5.55 -1.36 3.09
N GLU A 42 6.23 -1.53 1.95
CA GLU A 42 5.63 -1.36 0.62
C GLU A 42 5.54 -2.70 -0.11
N ALA A 43 4.31 -3.12 -0.42
CA ALA A 43 4.02 -4.32 -1.20
C ALA A 43 3.81 -3.94 -2.67
N GLY A 44 4.60 -4.55 -3.58
CA GLY A 44 4.63 -4.17 -4.99
C GLY A 44 5.38 -2.85 -5.21
N CYS A 45 6.60 -2.75 -4.68
CA CYS A 45 7.37 -1.51 -4.66
C CYS A 45 8.00 -1.13 -6.01
N GLY A 46 8.06 -2.05 -6.99
CA GLY A 46 8.73 -1.85 -8.26
C GLY A 46 10.20 -1.45 -8.08
N GLU A 47 10.59 -0.32 -8.68
CA GLU A 47 11.93 0.29 -8.53
C GLU A 47 12.04 1.24 -7.31
N GLY A 48 11.03 1.25 -6.41
CA GLY A 48 11.09 1.80 -5.06
C GLY A 48 10.96 3.32 -4.96
N GLN A 49 10.27 4.00 -5.86
CA GLN A 49 10.12 5.46 -5.81
C GLN A 49 9.64 6.00 -4.45
N ASN A 50 8.70 5.30 -3.81
CA ASN A 50 8.09 5.70 -2.55
C ASN A 50 9.01 5.43 -1.35
N VAL A 51 9.53 4.20 -1.26
CA VAL A 51 10.43 3.82 -0.16
C VAL A 51 11.75 4.57 -0.20
N ARG A 52 12.26 4.89 -1.40
CA ARG A 52 13.45 5.75 -1.56
C ARG A 52 13.20 7.16 -1.02
N TYR A 53 12.04 7.73 -1.30
CA TYR A 53 11.65 9.02 -0.73
C TYR A 53 11.63 8.97 0.80
N LEU A 54 10.97 7.96 1.37
CA LEU A 54 10.89 7.81 2.84
C LEU A 54 12.27 7.59 3.46
N ALA A 55 13.14 6.79 2.83
CA ALA A 55 14.52 6.61 3.29
C ALA A 55 15.31 7.92 3.27
N LYS A 56 15.18 8.75 2.20
CA LYS A 56 15.77 10.10 2.14
C LYS A 56 15.23 11.05 3.21
N LYS A 57 14.00 10.83 3.69
CA LYS A 57 13.40 11.57 4.81
C LYS A 57 13.88 11.09 6.18
N GLY A 58 14.72 10.04 6.22
CA GLY A 58 15.34 9.53 7.44
C GLY A 58 14.56 8.41 8.13
N TYR A 59 13.59 7.79 7.45
CA TYR A 59 13.02 6.52 7.92
C TYR A 59 14.03 5.40 7.65
N SER A 60 14.29 4.55 8.63
CA SER A 60 15.36 3.55 8.58
C SER A 60 14.89 2.10 8.69
N ASP A 61 13.64 1.86 9.10
CA ASP A 61 13.07 0.51 9.17
C ASP A 61 12.03 0.34 8.06
N ILE A 62 12.54 0.07 6.85
CA ILE A 62 11.74 -0.03 5.62
C ILE A 62 11.95 -1.40 5.00
N ASP A 63 10.87 -2.18 4.91
CA ASP A 63 10.77 -3.36 4.08
C ASP A 63 10.04 -3.00 2.78
N ALA A 64 10.51 -3.56 1.66
CA ALA A 64 9.88 -3.38 0.37
C ALA A 64 10.01 -4.67 -0.44
N PHE A 65 8.94 -5.11 -1.06
CA PHE A 65 9.02 -6.27 -1.94
C PHE A 65 8.24 -6.06 -3.25
N ASP A 66 8.67 -6.78 -4.26
CA ASP A 66 7.99 -6.86 -5.56
C ASP A 66 8.20 -8.26 -6.15
N LEU A 67 7.29 -8.69 -7.00
CA LEU A 67 7.44 -9.95 -7.75
C LEU A 67 8.55 -9.86 -8.80
N SER A 68 8.84 -8.64 -9.28
CA SER A 68 9.85 -8.37 -10.30
C SER A 68 11.27 -8.36 -9.72
N GLU A 69 12.04 -9.40 -10.05
CA GLU A 69 13.49 -9.43 -9.76
C GLU A 69 14.23 -8.24 -10.41
N ALA A 70 13.78 -7.79 -11.59
CA ALA A 70 14.37 -6.64 -12.28
C ALA A 70 14.12 -5.34 -11.51
N GLY A 71 12.90 -5.15 -10.97
CA GLY A 71 12.55 -4.01 -10.12
C GLY A 71 13.40 -3.96 -8.85
N ILE A 72 13.47 -5.07 -8.13
CA ILE A 72 14.29 -5.19 -6.91
C ILE A 72 15.79 -5.00 -7.19
N SER A 73 16.31 -5.60 -8.26
CA SER A 73 17.72 -5.38 -8.66
C SER A 73 18.03 -3.92 -8.97
N LYS A 74 17.09 -3.22 -9.62
CA LYS A 74 17.22 -1.80 -9.90
C LYS A 74 17.15 -0.96 -8.62
N LEU A 75 16.23 -1.29 -7.71
CA LEU A 75 16.13 -0.63 -6.41
C LEU A 75 17.42 -0.78 -5.60
N HIS A 76 17.99 -1.97 -5.52
CA HIS A 76 19.29 -2.18 -4.86
C HIS A 76 20.40 -1.33 -5.48
N TRP A 77 20.50 -1.31 -6.82
CA TRP A 77 21.49 -0.49 -7.51
C TRP A 77 21.34 1.01 -7.21
N ILE A 78 20.08 1.50 -7.13
CA ILE A 78 19.83 2.90 -6.78
C ILE A 78 20.18 3.16 -5.32
N CYS A 79 19.79 2.27 -4.40
CA CYS A 79 20.09 2.40 -2.96
C CYS A 79 21.60 2.44 -2.70
N GLU A 80 22.39 1.60 -3.38
CA GLU A 80 23.86 1.61 -3.28
C GLU A 80 24.44 2.97 -3.71
N ARG A 81 23.96 3.54 -4.83
CA ARG A 81 24.44 4.82 -5.35
C ARG A 81 24.03 6.02 -4.52
N GLU A 82 22.83 5.96 -3.92
CA GLU A 82 22.25 7.05 -3.12
C GLU A 82 22.56 6.92 -1.61
N GLY A 83 23.20 5.82 -1.18
CA GLY A 83 23.52 5.56 0.22
C GLY A 83 22.27 5.29 1.08
N LEU A 84 21.21 4.72 0.48
CA LEU A 84 19.96 4.46 1.17
C LEU A 84 19.95 3.05 1.80
N GLN A 85 19.29 2.93 2.96
CA GLN A 85 19.09 1.65 3.64
C GLN A 85 17.62 1.26 3.52
N ILE A 86 17.34 0.25 2.71
CA ILE A 86 16.02 -0.33 2.48
C ILE A 86 16.19 -1.84 2.40
N ASN A 87 15.44 -2.60 3.17
CA ASN A 87 15.39 -4.05 3.08
C ASN A 87 14.44 -4.43 1.93
N ALA A 88 14.99 -4.47 0.71
CA ALA A 88 14.24 -4.80 -0.50
C ALA A 88 14.48 -6.25 -0.90
N PHE A 89 13.43 -6.99 -1.27
CA PHE A 89 13.52 -8.40 -1.66
C PHE A 89 12.41 -8.78 -2.65
N THR A 90 12.66 -9.85 -3.42
CA THR A 90 11.66 -10.42 -4.33
C THR A 90 10.72 -11.31 -3.54
N ASP A 91 9.40 -11.05 -3.64
CA ASP A 91 8.37 -11.90 -3.04
C ASP A 91 7.03 -11.76 -3.81
N ASP A 92 6.15 -12.72 -3.60
CA ASP A 92 4.81 -12.79 -4.19
C ASP A 92 3.76 -12.35 -3.16
N LEU A 93 3.07 -11.23 -3.44
CA LEU A 93 2.01 -10.71 -2.56
C LEU A 93 0.97 -11.78 -2.20
N ALA A 94 0.66 -12.69 -3.12
CA ALA A 94 -0.28 -13.78 -2.88
C ALA A 94 0.19 -14.82 -1.85
N LYS A 95 1.47 -14.81 -1.48
CA LYS A 95 2.11 -15.78 -0.57
C LYS A 95 2.87 -15.11 0.57
N PHE A 96 2.95 -13.78 0.57
CA PHE A 96 3.71 -13.02 1.54
C PHE A 96 3.26 -13.32 2.98
N GLN A 97 4.23 -13.51 3.85
CA GLN A 97 3.99 -13.78 5.27
C GLN A 97 4.59 -12.66 6.12
N PHE A 98 3.77 -12.05 6.94
CA PHE A 98 4.20 -10.96 7.82
C PHE A 98 5.06 -11.51 8.97
N ALA A 99 6.33 -11.08 9.06
CA ALA A 99 7.26 -11.48 10.13
C ALA A 99 7.27 -10.50 11.32
N LYS A 100 6.75 -9.30 11.15
CA LYS A 100 6.69 -8.24 12.17
C LYS A 100 5.45 -7.36 11.99
N SER A 101 5.21 -6.44 12.91
CA SER A 101 4.13 -5.46 12.79
C SER A 101 4.63 -4.11 12.31
N TYR A 102 3.82 -3.43 11.50
CA TYR A 102 4.17 -2.19 10.80
C TYR A 102 3.36 -1.00 11.32
N ASP A 103 3.95 0.19 11.21
CA ASP A 103 3.29 1.48 11.43
C ASP A 103 2.65 1.99 10.13
N LEU A 104 3.23 1.62 8.97
CA LEU A 104 2.70 1.91 7.64
C LEU A 104 2.78 0.66 6.77
N VAL A 105 1.64 0.28 6.16
CA VAL A 105 1.59 -0.65 5.04
C VAL A 105 1.04 0.08 3.83
N MET A 106 1.75 0.00 2.70
CA MET A 106 1.32 0.68 1.49
C MET A 106 1.45 -0.21 0.25
N THR A 107 0.53 0.01 -0.70
CA THR A 107 0.55 -0.65 -2.01
C THR A 107 -0.08 0.26 -3.07
N PHE A 108 0.55 0.34 -4.22
CA PHE A 108 0.15 1.25 -5.31
C PHE A 108 0.04 0.48 -6.62
N ALA A 109 -1.18 0.39 -7.16
CA ALA A 109 -1.49 -0.28 -8.41
C ALA A 109 -0.99 -1.73 -8.54
N THR A 110 -0.87 -2.45 -7.41
CA THR A 110 -0.35 -3.83 -7.36
C THR A 110 -1.47 -4.85 -7.20
N LEU A 111 -2.47 -4.58 -6.35
CA LEU A 111 -3.52 -5.54 -6.01
C LEU A 111 -4.29 -6.04 -7.25
N CYS A 112 -4.48 -5.18 -8.24
CA CYS A 112 -5.19 -5.53 -9.47
C CYS A 112 -4.51 -6.65 -10.29
N PHE A 113 -3.23 -6.91 -10.07
CA PHE A 113 -2.46 -7.97 -10.73
C PHE A 113 -2.42 -9.29 -9.94
N VAL A 114 -3.08 -9.34 -8.79
CA VAL A 114 -3.17 -10.51 -7.91
C VAL A 114 -4.63 -10.96 -7.86
N GLU A 115 -4.88 -12.27 -7.84
CA GLU A 115 -6.23 -12.81 -7.71
C GLU A 115 -6.97 -12.22 -6.50
N LYS A 116 -8.27 -11.96 -6.66
CA LYS A 116 -9.08 -11.19 -5.70
C LYS A 116 -9.11 -11.80 -4.30
N ASP A 117 -9.20 -13.11 -4.19
CA ASP A 117 -9.16 -13.82 -2.90
C ASP A 117 -7.78 -13.72 -2.23
N LYS A 118 -6.69 -13.68 -3.00
CA LYS A 118 -5.32 -13.59 -2.50
C LYS A 118 -5.00 -12.21 -1.97
N TRP A 119 -5.32 -11.14 -2.72
CA TRP A 119 -5.05 -9.81 -2.19
C TRP A 119 -5.98 -9.43 -1.02
N LYS A 120 -7.21 -9.98 -0.95
CA LYS A 120 -8.05 -9.82 0.24
C LYS A 120 -7.41 -10.47 1.46
N HIS A 121 -6.90 -11.69 1.31
CA HIS A 121 -6.18 -12.38 2.39
C HIS A 121 -4.95 -11.58 2.84
N PHE A 122 -4.14 -11.08 1.88
CA PHE A 122 -3.02 -10.19 2.20
C PHE A 122 -3.46 -8.96 3.03
N ILE A 123 -4.61 -8.35 2.68
CA ILE A 123 -5.14 -7.19 3.44
C ILE A 123 -5.54 -7.59 4.86
N GLU A 124 -6.20 -8.74 5.03
CA GLU A 124 -6.58 -9.26 6.34
C GLU A 124 -5.35 -9.49 7.21
N ASP A 125 -4.33 -10.17 6.69
CA ASP A 125 -3.06 -10.39 7.36
C ASP A 125 -2.35 -9.07 7.68
N ALA A 126 -2.34 -8.12 6.73
CA ALA A 126 -1.77 -6.79 6.94
C ALA A 126 -2.46 -6.04 8.10
N LYS A 127 -3.80 -6.13 8.20
CA LYS A 127 -4.56 -5.52 9.30
C LYS A 127 -4.16 -6.12 10.65
N GLU A 128 -3.95 -7.44 10.72
CA GLU A 128 -3.49 -8.12 11.94
C GLU A 128 -2.08 -7.66 12.35
N HIS A 129 -1.19 -7.53 11.36
CA HIS A 129 0.20 -7.13 11.54
C HIS A 129 0.42 -5.60 11.49
N THR A 130 -0.62 -4.82 11.75
CA THR A 130 -0.51 -3.37 11.88
C THR A 130 -0.59 -2.97 13.34
N LYS A 131 0.35 -2.13 13.78
CA LYS A 131 0.40 -1.60 15.14
C LYS A 131 -0.81 -0.69 15.42
N PRO A 132 -1.19 -0.49 16.70
CA PRO A 132 -2.21 0.50 17.07
C PRO A 132 -1.86 1.89 16.49
N ASN A 133 -2.84 2.57 15.89
CA ASN A 133 -2.72 3.82 15.13
C ASN A 133 -1.88 3.72 13.84
N GLY A 134 -1.46 2.53 13.42
CA GLY A 134 -0.81 2.31 12.14
C GLY A 134 -1.73 2.62 10.97
N ILE A 135 -1.14 2.90 9.82
CA ILE A 135 -1.82 3.45 8.64
C ILE A 135 -1.66 2.48 7.47
N HIS A 136 -2.73 2.31 6.68
CA HIS A 136 -2.62 1.74 5.36
C HIS A 136 -2.89 2.80 4.29
N ILE A 137 -2.07 2.78 3.23
CA ILE A 137 -2.26 3.57 2.01
C ILE A 137 -2.41 2.60 0.85
N ILE A 138 -3.58 2.55 0.25
CA ILE A 138 -3.90 1.58 -0.79
C ILE A 138 -4.45 2.31 -2.02
N HIS A 139 -3.77 2.15 -3.15
CA HIS A 139 -4.29 2.54 -4.45
C HIS A 139 -4.47 1.28 -5.30
N THR A 140 -5.66 1.06 -5.84
CA THR A 140 -5.92 -0.07 -6.72
C THR A 140 -6.84 0.33 -7.86
N PHE A 141 -6.64 -0.27 -9.02
CA PHE A 141 -7.58 -0.14 -10.13
C PHE A 141 -8.85 -0.94 -9.84
N THR A 142 -9.97 -0.41 -10.38
CA THR A 142 -11.29 -1.02 -10.24
C THR A 142 -11.85 -1.42 -11.60
N ASN A 143 -12.88 -2.27 -11.58
CA ASN A 143 -13.60 -2.73 -12.77
C ASN A 143 -14.70 -1.77 -13.22
N THR A 144 -14.74 -0.54 -12.70
CA THR A 144 -15.75 0.49 -13.07
C THR A 144 -15.64 0.87 -14.54
N VAL A 145 -14.43 0.81 -15.12
CA VAL A 145 -14.21 0.85 -16.56
C VAL A 145 -13.44 -0.40 -16.99
N PRO A 146 -13.53 -0.82 -18.27
CA PRO A 146 -12.72 -1.92 -18.77
C PRO A 146 -11.22 -1.68 -18.55
N ALA A 147 -10.48 -2.72 -18.19
CA ALA A 147 -9.03 -2.62 -18.08
C ALA A 147 -8.42 -2.16 -19.40
N SER A 148 -7.51 -1.21 -19.33
CA SER A 148 -6.80 -0.69 -20.50
C SER A 148 -5.93 -1.75 -21.16
N PRO A 149 -5.62 -1.62 -22.46
CA PRO A 149 -4.92 -2.66 -23.22
C PRO A 149 -3.55 -3.06 -22.68
N ASP A 150 -2.87 -2.18 -21.95
CA ASP A 150 -1.56 -2.40 -21.35
C ASP A 150 -1.61 -3.27 -20.09
N ILE A 151 -2.67 -3.11 -19.27
CA ILE A 151 -2.82 -3.87 -18.03
C ILE A 151 -3.79 -5.04 -18.18
N ALA A 152 -4.75 -5.02 -19.11
CA ALA A 152 -5.78 -6.04 -19.27
C ALA A 152 -5.26 -7.48 -19.31
N PRO A 153 -4.09 -7.79 -19.90
CA PRO A 153 -3.54 -9.14 -19.89
C PRO A 153 -3.12 -9.65 -18.50
N PHE A 154 -2.94 -8.76 -17.54
CA PHE A 154 -2.39 -9.03 -16.22
C PHE A 154 -3.37 -8.71 -15.09
N ALA A 155 -4.42 -7.94 -15.36
CA ALA A 155 -5.39 -7.46 -14.38
C ALA A 155 -6.40 -8.57 -14.00
N VAL A 156 -5.95 -9.50 -13.16
CA VAL A 156 -6.75 -10.68 -12.71
C VAL A 156 -7.59 -10.42 -11.48
N GLY A 157 -7.34 -9.34 -10.74
CA GLY A 157 -7.98 -9.05 -9.45
C GLY A 157 -8.44 -7.61 -9.30
N LEU A 158 -9.01 -7.00 -10.37
CA LEU A 158 -9.61 -5.67 -10.27
C LEU A 158 -10.65 -5.62 -9.15
N ALA A 159 -10.55 -4.62 -8.30
CA ALA A 159 -11.52 -4.40 -7.23
C ALA A 159 -12.87 -3.90 -7.80
N ASP A 160 -13.98 -4.19 -7.13
CA ASP A 160 -15.23 -3.49 -7.37
C ASP A 160 -15.14 -2.07 -6.78
N GLU A 161 -15.96 -1.14 -7.28
CA GLU A 161 -15.98 0.21 -6.73
C GLU A 161 -16.34 0.20 -5.24
N GLY A 162 -15.48 0.76 -4.41
CA GLY A 162 -15.68 0.81 -2.95
C GLY A 162 -15.28 -0.46 -2.20
N GLU A 163 -15.06 -1.59 -2.87
CA GLU A 163 -14.75 -2.88 -2.23
C GLU A 163 -13.56 -2.78 -1.26
N ILE A 164 -12.51 -2.06 -1.67
CA ILE A 164 -11.34 -1.87 -0.81
C ILE A 164 -11.67 -1.12 0.49
N LYS A 165 -12.60 -0.16 0.45
CA LYS A 165 -13.03 0.58 1.63
C LYS A 165 -13.85 -0.29 2.58
N ASP A 166 -14.69 -1.18 2.04
CA ASP A 166 -15.57 -2.03 2.84
C ASP A 166 -14.79 -3.03 3.70
N LEU A 167 -13.58 -3.44 3.27
CA LEU A 167 -12.68 -4.29 4.05
C LEU A 167 -12.12 -3.59 5.31
N TYR A 168 -12.26 -2.28 5.40
CA TYR A 168 -11.77 -1.46 6.52
C TYR A 168 -12.91 -0.81 7.32
N SER A 169 -14.11 -1.42 7.35
CA SER A 169 -15.28 -0.90 8.07
C SER A 169 -15.04 -0.72 9.58
N ASP A 170 -14.04 -1.42 10.14
CA ASP A 170 -13.60 -1.38 11.54
C ASP A 170 -12.44 -0.39 11.80
N TRP A 171 -11.95 0.31 10.75
CA TRP A 171 -10.87 1.29 10.84
C TRP A 171 -11.39 2.71 10.59
N GLU A 172 -10.61 3.71 11.03
CA GLU A 172 -10.89 5.10 10.71
C GLU A 172 -10.47 5.40 9.27
N VAL A 173 -11.41 5.86 8.44
CA VAL A 173 -11.13 6.30 7.07
C VAL A 173 -10.63 7.74 7.10
N LEU A 174 -9.35 7.96 6.81
CA LEU A 174 -8.75 9.29 6.71
C LEU A 174 -8.98 9.92 5.34
N GLN A 175 -8.96 9.09 4.28
CA GLN A 175 -9.27 9.52 2.93
C GLN A 175 -9.83 8.34 2.12
N PHE A 176 -10.87 8.61 1.32
CA PHE A 176 -11.31 7.72 0.26
C PHE A 176 -11.65 8.56 -0.98
N LYS A 177 -11.02 8.20 -2.10
CA LYS A 177 -11.31 8.80 -3.40
C LYS A 177 -11.57 7.67 -4.40
N SER A 178 -12.67 7.80 -5.16
CA SER A 178 -13.02 6.93 -6.28
C SER A 178 -13.26 7.80 -7.49
N TYR A 179 -12.53 7.58 -8.58
CA TYR A 179 -12.67 8.37 -9.80
C TYR A 179 -12.12 7.65 -11.02
N VAL A 180 -12.56 8.10 -12.18
CA VAL A 180 -12.03 7.71 -13.48
C VAL A 180 -11.16 8.84 -14.01
N PHE A 181 -10.03 8.51 -14.61
CA PHE A 181 -9.14 9.49 -15.26
C PHE A 181 -8.66 8.99 -16.58
N ASP A 182 -8.39 9.94 -17.48
CA ASP A 182 -7.75 9.69 -18.78
C ASP A 182 -6.25 9.51 -18.58
N ASP A 183 -5.68 8.53 -19.27
CA ASP A 183 -4.25 8.26 -19.28
C ASP A 183 -3.76 8.06 -20.73
N GLU A 184 -2.48 8.35 -20.93
CA GLU A 184 -1.81 8.19 -22.21
C GLU A 184 -0.32 7.99 -21.97
N HIS A 185 0.27 6.94 -22.55
CA HIS A 185 1.70 6.72 -22.48
C HIS A 185 2.23 6.05 -23.77
N PRO A 186 3.54 6.10 -24.01
CA PRO A 186 4.13 5.61 -25.24
C PRO A 186 3.73 4.17 -25.58
N GLY A 187 3.21 3.97 -26.79
CA GLY A 187 2.79 2.66 -27.28
C GLY A 187 1.38 2.22 -26.87
N VAL A 188 0.69 3.01 -26.03
CA VAL A 188 -0.70 2.73 -25.62
C VAL A 188 -1.58 3.91 -26.00
N PRO A 189 -2.67 3.71 -26.82
CA PRO A 189 -3.61 4.76 -27.15
C PRO A 189 -4.24 5.37 -25.88
N LYS A 190 -4.76 6.59 -25.99
CA LYS A 190 -5.52 7.23 -24.94
C LYS A 190 -6.61 6.29 -24.40
N HIS A 191 -6.62 6.10 -23.10
CA HIS A 191 -7.50 5.18 -22.40
C HIS A 191 -7.91 5.74 -21.03
N GLN A 192 -8.73 5.00 -20.31
CA GLN A 192 -9.20 5.39 -18.98
C GLN A 192 -8.82 4.34 -17.97
N HIS A 193 -8.53 4.82 -16.76
CA HIS A 193 -8.43 4.00 -15.56
C HIS A 193 -9.47 4.45 -14.54
N ALA A 194 -10.07 3.48 -13.87
CA ALA A 194 -10.83 3.73 -12.65
C ALA A 194 -9.99 3.31 -11.44
N VAL A 195 -9.93 4.16 -10.43
CA VAL A 195 -9.08 3.94 -9.26
C VAL A 195 -9.81 4.22 -7.96
N ASN A 196 -9.56 3.37 -6.98
CA ASN A 196 -9.81 3.67 -5.57
C ASN A 196 -8.50 4.02 -4.88
N LYS A 197 -8.49 5.14 -4.15
CA LYS A 197 -7.42 5.57 -3.26
C LYS A 197 -7.94 5.61 -1.84
N LEU A 198 -7.37 4.81 -0.97
CA LEU A 198 -7.79 4.68 0.41
C LEU A 198 -6.62 4.96 1.35
N VAL A 199 -6.87 5.79 2.36
CA VAL A 199 -5.99 5.93 3.52
C VAL A 199 -6.82 5.68 4.76
N VAL A 200 -6.39 4.71 5.55
CA VAL A 200 -7.07 4.29 6.77
C VAL A 200 -6.11 4.18 7.93
N ARG A 201 -6.62 4.37 9.14
CA ARG A 201 -5.88 4.23 10.39
C ARG A 201 -6.52 3.18 11.27
N LYS A 202 -5.70 2.26 11.78
CA LYS A 202 -6.14 1.28 12.78
C LYS A 202 -6.54 1.99 14.06
N THR A 203 -7.79 1.85 14.46
CA THR A 203 -8.24 2.40 15.74
C THR A 203 -7.53 1.65 16.87
N GLY A 204 -6.91 2.40 17.79
CA GLY A 204 -6.32 1.79 18.99
C GLY A 204 -7.42 1.11 19.79
N SER A 205 -7.29 -0.18 20.07
CA SER A 205 -8.12 -0.82 21.07
C SER A 205 -7.78 -0.19 22.42
N TYR A 206 -8.54 0.82 22.86
CA TYR A 206 -8.68 1.06 24.28
C TYR A 206 -9.37 -0.18 24.82
N ALA A 207 -8.61 -1.08 25.41
CA ALA A 207 -9.17 -2.10 26.26
C ALA A 207 -9.97 -1.35 27.34
N LEU A 208 -11.28 -1.28 27.14
CA LEU A 208 -12.22 -1.01 28.21
C LEU A 208 -12.05 -2.18 29.19
N HIS A 209 -11.08 -2.06 30.10
CA HIS A 209 -11.13 -2.81 31.32
C HIS A 209 -12.36 -2.30 32.07
N HIS A 210 -13.50 -2.91 31.78
CA HIS A 210 -14.61 -2.90 32.69
C HIS A 210 -14.13 -3.50 34.00
N ASN A 211 -13.76 -2.60 34.90
CA ASN A 211 -13.53 -2.92 36.32
C ASN A 211 -14.92 -3.13 36.94
N GLU A 212 -15.51 -4.30 36.64
CA GLU A 212 -16.60 -4.81 37.45
C GLU A 212 -16.06 -5.22 38.82
N ARG A 213 -15.97 -4.27 39.72
CA ARG A 213 -16.08 -4.59 41.16
C ARG A 213 -16.40 -3.35 41.97
N ARG A 214 -17.52 -3.51 42.69
CA ARG A 214 -18.00 -2.84 43.89
C ARG A 214 -18.94 -1.68 43.68
N GLY A 215 -20.21 -2.06 43.82
CA GLY A 215 -21.29 -1.15 44.16
C GLY A 215 -21.00 -0.36 45.45
N LEU A 216 -21.12 0.93 45.31
CA LEU A 216 -21.39 1.83 46.44
C LEU A 216 -22.63 2.63 46.08
N SER A 217 -23.73 2.22 46.68
CA SER A 217 -24.96 3.00 46.67
C SER A 217 -24.72 4.24 47.54
N ILE A 218 -24.71 5.40 46.93
CA ILE A 218 -24.79 6.68 47.66
C ILE A 218 -26.24 7.08 47.72
N VAL A 219 -26.83 6.96 48.87
CA VAL A 219 -28.14 7.53 49.19
C VAL A 219 -27.92 9.00 49.50
N VAL A 220 -28.41 9.89 48.63
CA VAL A 220 -28.51 11.33 48.89
C VAL A 220 -29.83 11.55 49.63
N ARG A 221 -29.78 11.97 50.90
CA ARG A 221 -30.89 12.54 51.63
C ARG A 221 -30.86 14.06 51.44
N GLU A 222 -31.96 14.57 50.92
CA GLU A 222 -32.26 16.01 50.94
C GLU A 222 -32.60 16.45 52.40
N TYR A 223 -32.07 17.62 52.73
CA TYR A 223 -32.60 18.53 53.74
C TYR A 223 -32.60 19.94 53.15
#